data_5bf6fdcfda4656d55b8dec5f52b74d88
#
_entry.id   5bf6fdcfda4656d55b8dec5f52b74d88
#
_cell.length_a   1.000
_cell.length_b   1.000
_cell.length_c   1.000
_cell.angle_alpha   90.00
_cell.angle_beta   90.00
_cell.angle_gamma   90.00
#
_symmetry.space_group_name_H-M   'P 1'
#
loop_
_entity.id
_entity.type
_entity.pdbx_description
1 polymer ?
#
loop_
_entity_poly.entity_id
_entity_poly.type
_entity_poly.pdbx_seq_one_letter_code
_entity_poly.pdbx_strand_id
1 'polypeptide(L)'
;AAGKPYIKLVASNGLDEKKIANMELYEHAHFDSYGVGENMITSASDPVFGGVYKLVAVKQPDGSYTPKMKLSESVEKMTIPCLKKVWRIYDEDGKAQADLITMADEVVDTKNGITLFDPIETWKECTYVNSTARCISTPIYENGKRVYTSPNLADIRKFCKAQVGTLWDEVKRFENPHR
;
A
#
# COMPACT_ATOMS: atom_id res chain seq x y z
N ALA A 1 -43.50 15.04 -8.60
CA ALA A 1 -42.97 16.00 -9.55
C ALA A 1 -44.08 16.82 -10.18
N ALA A 2 -44.53 17.93 -9.52
CA ALA A 2 -45.32 19.05 -10.06
C ALA A 2 -46.31 18.71 -11.20
N GLY A 3 -47.03 17.58 -11.14
CA GLY A 3 -48.00 17.17 -12.15
C GLY A 3 -47.43 16.76 -13.51
N LYS A 4 -46.16 16.47 -13.59
CA LYS A 4 -45.46 16.03 -14.81
C LYS A 4 -44.93 14.59 -14.65
N PRO A 5 -45.77 13.55 -14.87
CA PRO A 5 -45.41 12.15 -14.59
C PRO A 5 -44.28 11.60 -15.46
N TYR A 6 -43.96 12.29 -16.55
CA TYR A 6 -42.84 11.91 -17.44
C TYR A 6 -41.45 12.42 -16.96
N ILE A 7 -41.42 13.32 -15.98
CA ILE A 7 -40.16 13.80 -15.39
C ILE A 7 -39.69 12.82 -14.33
N LYS A 8 -38.46 12.35 -14.47
CA LYS A 8 -37.80 11.49 -13.50
C LYS A 8 -36.80 12.28 -12.66
N LEU A 9 -36.78 11.97 -11.36
CA LEU A 9 -35.87 12.59 -10.41
C LEU A 9 -34.71 11.63 -10.14
N VAL A 10 -33.49 12.12 -10.30
CA VAL A 10 -32.29 11.38 -10.06
C VAL A 10 -31.45 12.10 -9.01
N ALA A 11 -31.13 11.42 -7.92
CA ALA A 11 -30.15 11.91 -6.96
C ALA A 11 -28.75 11.37 -7.31
N SER A 12 -27.72 12.21 -7.21
CA SER A 12 -26.34 11.81 -7.42
C SER A 12 -25.40 12.69 -6.59
N ASN A 13 -24.12 12.35 -6.58
CA ASN A 13 -23.04 13.00 -5.86
C ASN A 13 -22.76 12.41 -4.48
N GLY A 14 -21.69 11.64 -4.41
CA GLY A 14 -21.16 11.08 -3.16
C GLY A 14 -22.13 10.18 -2.40
N LEU A 15 -23.08 9.53 -3.11
CA LEU A 15 -24.07 8.64 -2.51
C LEU A 15 -23.43 7.30 -2.12
N ASP A 16 -23.90 6.77 -1.02
CA ASP A 16 -23.64 5.44 -0.49
C ASP A 16 -24.94 4.84 0.08
N GLU A 17 -24.90 3.59 0.50
CA GLU A 17 -26.07 2.88 1.04
C GLU A 17 -26.66 3.57 2.27
N LYS A 18 -25.83 4.22 3.11
CA LYS A 18 -26.28 4.91 4.33
C LYS A 18 -27.02 6.21 4.01
N LYS A 19 -26.49 6.98 3.07
CA LYS A 19 -27.13 8.23 2.61
C LYS A 19 -28.44 7.94 1.90
N ILE A 20 -28.48 6.91 1.05
CA ILE A 20 -29.71 6.50 0.38
C ILE A 20 -30.75 6.06 1.40
N ALA A 21 -30.35 5.19 2.35
CA ALA A 21 -31.24 4.75 3.42
C ALA A 21 -31.77 5.94 4.26
N ASN A 22 -30.90 6.92 4.58
CA ASN A 22 -31.34 8.12 5.32
C ASN A 22 -32.38 8.94 4.54
N MET A 23 -32.11 9.20 3.26
CA MET A 23 -33.07 9.93 2.40
C MET A 23 -34.42 9.23 2.27
N GLU A 24 -34.40 7.92 2.05
CA GLU A 24 -35.65 7.15 1.87
C GLU A 24 -36.42 6.96 3.17
N LEU A 25 -35.76 6.56 4.25
CA LEU A 25 -36.39 6.12 5.49
C LEU A 25 -36.72 7.29 6.44
N TYR A 26 -35.85 8.30 6.50
CA TYR A 26 -35.97 9.36 7.49
C TYR A 26 -36.39 10.70 6.89
N GLU A 27 -35.91 11.02 5.69
CA GLU A 27 -36.26 12.28 5.02
C GLU A 27 -37.45 12.12 4.09
N HIS A 28 -37.92 10.88 3.88
CA HIS A 28 -39.05 10.55 2.99
C HIS A 28 -38.90 11.13 1.59
N ALA A 29 -37.67 11.25 1.13
CA ALA A 29 -37.34 11.71 -0.21
C ALA A 29 -37.60 10.58 -1.22
N HIS A 30 -38.36 10.86 -2.28
CA HIS A 30 -38.70 9.89 -3.30
C HIS A 30 -37.99 10.26 -4.62
N PHE A 31 -36.94 9.50 -4.95
CA PHE A 31 -36.26 9.60 -6.22
C PHE A 31 -36.57 8.39 -7.11
N ASP A 32 -36.64 8.61 -8.42
CA ASP A 32 -36.84 7.52 -9.38
C ASP A 32 -35.60 6.67 -9.58
N SER A 33 -34.40 7.24 -9.34
CA SER A 33 -33.13 6.52 -9.40
C SER A 33 -32.00 7.25 -8.68
N TYR A 34 -30.92 6.52 -8.39
CA TYR A 34 -29.75 7.00 -7.71
C TYR A 34 -28.50 6.76 -8.57
N GLY A 35 -27.69 7.80 -8.78
CA GLY A 35 -26.37 7.70 -9.39
C GLY A 35 -25.31 7.47 -8.33
N VAL A 36 -24.96 6.23 -8.07
CA VAL A 36 -23.89 5.86 -7.14
C VAL A 36 -22.60 5.66 -7.92
N GLY A 37 -21.57 6.44 -7.60
CA GLY A 37 -20.29 6.43 -8.26
C GLY A 37 -19.20 5.70 -7.46
N GLU A 38 -18.19 6.44 -7.06
CA GLU A 38 -17.00 5.92 -6.39
C GLU A 38 -17.29 5.10 -5.14
N ASN A 39 -18.27 5.48 -4.33
CA ASN A 39 -18.60 4.79 -3.09
C ASN A 39 -19.15 3.37 -3.28
N MET A 40 -19.48 2.97 -4.50
CA MET A 40 -19.88 1.59 -4.81
C MET A 40 -18.68 0.68 -5.01
N ILE A 41 -17.54 1.20 -5.50
CA ILE A 41 -16.40 0.41 -5.97
C ILE A 41 -15.10 0.70 -5.22
N THR A 42 -15.07 1.73 -4.37
CA THR A 42 -13.89 2.10 -3.58
C THR A 42 -14.07 1.71 -2.12
N SER A 43 -12.95 1.46 -1.44
CA SER A 43 -12.97 1.25 0.01
C SER A 43 -13.41 2.51 0.74
N ALA A 44 -14.37 2.40 1.65
CA ALA A 44 -14.87 3.52 2.44
C ALA A 44 -13.81 4.09 3.41
N SER A 45 -12.87 3.27 3.86
CA SER A 45 -11.83 3.66 4.81
C SER A 45 -10.57 4.19 4.14
N ASP A 46 -10.15 3.59 3.03
CA ASP A 46 -8.90 3.91 2.34
C ASP A 46 -9.05 3.70 0.82
N PRO A 47 -9.75 4.63 0.15
CA PRO A 47 -10.15 4.48 -1.25
C PRO A 47 -9.03 4.66 -2.26
N VAL A 48 -7.87 5.18 -1.83
CA VAL A 48 -6.78 5.57 -2.74
C VAL A 48 -5.44 5.04 -2.25
N PHE A 49 -4.69 4.40 -3.13
CA PHE A 49 -3.27 4.13 -2.90
C PHE A 49 -2.46 5.39 -3.15
N GLY A 50 -2.05 6.06 -2.07
CA GLY A 50 -1.22 7.26 -2.14
C GLY A 50 0.17 6.96 -2.69
N GLY A 51 0.62 7.73 -3.66
CA GLY A 51 1.99 7.69 -4.17
C GLY A 51 2.81 8.86 -3.65
N VAL A 52 4.04 8.58 -3.18
CA VAL A 52 4.98 9.60 -2.71
C VAL A 52 6.33 9.44 -3.42
N TYR A 53 6.86 10.55 -3.89
CA TYR A 53 8.19 10.65 -4.47
C TYR A 53 9.05 11.64 -3.68
N LYS A 54 10.15 11.18 -3.13
CA LYS A 54 11.08 11.99 -2.33
C LYS A 54 12.54 11.71 -2.70
N LEU A 55 13.36 12.77 -2.74
CA LEU A 55 14.80 12.64 -2.87
C LEU A 55 15.38 12.07 -1.57
N VAL A 56 16.12 10.96 -1.66
CA VAL A 56 16.73 10.29 -0.50
C VAL A 56 18.24 10.16 -0.60
N ALA A 57 18.82 10.29 -1.79
CA ALA A 57 20.27 10.27 -2.00
C ALA A 57 20.64 10.95 -3.32
N VAL A 58 21.87 11.46 -3.38
CA VAL A 58 22.47 12.01 -4.61
C VAL A 58 23.77 11.28 -4.87
N LYS A 59 23.92 10.71 -6.08
CA LYS A 59 25.14 10.06 -6.50
C LYS A 59 26.24 11.10 -6.73
N GLN A 60 27.43 10.83 -6.19
CA GLN A 60 28.60 11.67 -6.34
C GLN A 60 29.45 11.22 -7.54
N PRO A 61 30.38 12.07 -8.02
CA PRO A 61 31.29 11.71 -9.12
C PRO A 61 32.16 10.47 -8.84
N ASP A 62 32.49 10.20 -7.58
CA ASP A 62 33.26 9.02 -7.13
C ASP A 62 32.41 7.74 -7.07
N GLY A 63 31.12 7.82 -7.38
CA GLY A 63 30.18 6.72 -7.35
C GLY A 63 29.49 6.50 -6.00
N SER A 64 29.92 7.19 -4.93
CA SER A 64 29.26 7.16 -3.63
C SER A 64 27.90 7.86 -3.66
N TYR A 65 27.11 7.66 -2.59
CA TYR A 65 25.80 8.33 -2.43
C TYR A 65 25.78 9.20 -1.19
N THR A 66 25.53 10.50 -1.38
CA THR A 66 25.28 11.40 -0.26
C THR A 66 23.82 11.32 0.15
N PRO A 67 23.52 10.96 1.41
CA PRO A 67 22.14 10.91 1.91
C PRO A 67 21.44 12.26 1.82
N LYS A 68 20.16 12.24 1.51
CA LYS A 68 19.27 13.42 1.51
C LYS A 68 17.96 13.06 2.19
N MET A 69 17.40 14.03 2.89
CA MET A 69 16.12 13.87 3.56
C MET A 69 15.35 15.19 3.48
N LYS A 70 14.04 15.11 3.30
CA LYS A 70 13.18 16.28 3.48
C LYS A 70 12.98 16.50 4.97
N LEU A 71 13.33 17.68 5.47
CA LEU A 71 12.98 18.12 6.82
C LEU A 71 11.51 18.56 6.84
N SER A 72 10.77 18.15 7.84
CA SER A 72 9.35 18.48 8.02
C SER A 72 9.02 18.46 9.51
N GLU A 73 8.10 19.33 9.92
CA GLU A 73 7.53 19.30 11.28
C GLU A 73 6.68 18.03 11.53
N SER A 74 6.13 17.45 10.45
CA SER A 74 5.41 16.18 10.51
C SER A 74 6.38 15.02 10.30
N VAL A 75 6.54 14.16 11.30
CA VAL A 75 7.40 12.96 11.25
C VAL A 75 7.00 12.04 10.09
N GLU A 76 5.71 11.89 9.81
CA GLU A 76 5.16 11.09 8.72
C GLU A 76 5.65 11.55 7.32
N LYS A 77 6.06 12.81 7.19
CA LYS A 77 6.59 13.37 5.95
C LYS A 77 8.10 13.27 5.82
N MET A 78 8.78 12.85 6.87
CA MET A 78 10.21 12.58 6.83
C MET A 78 10.46 11.22 6.17
N THR A 79 11.50 11.14 5.37
CA THR A 79 11.89 9.91 4.67
C THR A 79 13.15 9.33 5.30
N ILE A 80 13.29 8.02 5.24
CA ILE A 80 14.55 7.36 5.57
C ILE A 80 15.56 7.72 4.46
N PRO A 81 16.67 8.40 4.75
CA PRO A 81 17.67 8.79 3.75
C PRO A 81 18.42 7.57 3.20
N CYS A 82 19.29 7.79 2.23
CA CYS A 82 20.19 6.83 1.58
C CYS A 82 19.53 5.98 0.48
N LEU A 83 20.39 5.34 -0.31
CA LEU A 83 19.98 4.34 -1.30
C LEU A 83 19.66 3.03 -0.58
N LYS A 84 18.43 2.52 -0.76
CA LYS A 84 17.88 1.41 0.02
C LYS A 84 17.36 0.29 -0.86
N LYS A 85 17.24 -0.89 -0.26
CA LYS A 85 16.50 -2.04 -0.77
C LYS A 85 15.40 -2.41 0.22
N VAL A 86 14.35 -3.04 -0.29
CA VAL A 86 13.26 -3.59 0.53
C VAL A 86 13.26 -5.10 0.35
N TRP A 87 13.20 -5.80 1.48
CA TRP A 87 13.18 -7.25 1.55
C TRP A 87 11.91 -7.68 2.28
N ARG A 88 11.34 -8.78 1.87
CA ARG A 88 10.28 -9.46 2.62
C ARG A 88 10.83 -10.72 3.24
N ILE A 89 10.59 -10.86 4.54
CA ILE A 89 10.99 -12.01 5.35
C ILE A 89 9.81 -12.98 5.34
N TYR A 90 10.11 -14.25 5.09
CA TYR A 90 9.13 -15.35 5.08
C TYR A 90 9.55 -16.41 6.09
N ASP A 91 8.58 -17.07 6.72
CA ASP A 91 8.80 -18.26 7.53
C ASP A 91 9.00 -19.51 6.66
N GLU A 92 9.11 -20.68 7.34
CA GLU A 92 9.28 -21.99 6.70
C GLU A 92 8.08 -22.40 5.84
N ASP A 93 6.89 -21.92 6.17
CA ASP A 93 5.65 -22.17 5.41
C ASP A 93 5.43 -21.17 4.26
N GLY A 94 6.36 -20.25 4.04
CA GLY A 94 6.28 -19.20 3.02
C GLY A 94 5.29 -18.09 3.35
N LYS A 95 4.94 -17.91 4.63
CA LYS A 95 4.14 -16.79 5.10
C LYS A 95 5.01 -15.58 5.36
N ALA A 96 4.54 -14.42 4.91
CA ALA A 96 5.21 -13.15 5.11
C ALA A 96 5.14 -12.74 6.58
N GLN A 97 6.32 -12.50 7.19
CA GLN A 97 6.48 -12.15 8.60
C GLN A 97 6.69 -10.65 8.78
N ALA A 98 7.57 -10.06 7.95
CA ALA A 98 7.94 -8.65 8.06
C ALA A 98 8.54 -8.15 6.75
N ASP A 99 8.57 -6.83 6.60
CA ASP A 99 9.34 -6.14 5.56
C ASP A 99 10.54 -5.44 6.19
N LEU A 100 11.72 -5.65 5.61
CA LEU A 100 12.99 -5.10 6.06
C LEU A 100 13.50 -4.08 5.05
N ILE A 101 13.88 -2.90 5.53
CA ILE A 101 14.57 -1.88 4.75
C ILE A 101 16.05 -1.93 5.12
N THR A 102 16.92 -2.07 4.12
CA THR A 102 18.38 -2.04 4.28
C THR A 102 19.02 -0.96 3.42
N MET A 103 20.25 -0.62 3.71
CA MET A 103 21.10 0.05 2.73
C MET A 103 21.29 -0.86 1.52
N ALA A 104 21.53 -0.27 0.34
CA ALA A 104 21.60 -1.03 -0.91
C ALA A 104 22.79 -2.00 -0.98
N ASP A 105 23.84 -1.74 -0.21
CA ASP A 105 25.10 -2.52 -0.13
C ASP A 105 25.11 -3.53 1.03
N GLU A 106 24.12 -3.47 1.94
CA GLU A 106 24.00 -4.45 3.03
C GLU A 106 23.64 -5.84 2.51
N VAL A 107 24.25 -6.84 3.12
CA VAL A 107 23.97 -8.25 2.87
C VAL A 107 22.97 -8.74 3.90
N VAL A 108 21.84 -9.26 3.44
CA VAL A 108 20.84 -9.88 4.30
C VAL A 108 21.10 -11.38 4.40
N ASP A 109 21.49 -11.83 5.60
CA ASP A 109 21.67 -13.25 5.93
C ASP A 109 20.69 -13.66 7.04
N THR A 110 19.88 -14.67 6.76
CA THR A 110 18.86 -15.19 7.69
C THR A 110 19.24 -16.51 8.32
N LYS A 111 20.42 -17.10 8.01
CA LYS A 111 20.83 -18.45 8.45
C LYS A 111 20.85 -18.63 9.96
N ASN A 112 21.26 -17.59 10.69
CA ASN A 112 21.35 -17.59 12.15
C ASN A 112 20.22 -16.78 12.81
N GLY A 113 19.17 -16.50 12.07
CA GLY A 113 18.14 -15.56 12.46
C GLY A 113 18.51 -14.11 12.11
N ILE A 114 17.50 -13.28 11.98
CA ILE A 114 17.64 -11.85 11.70
C ILE A 114 16.77 -11.04 12.65
N THR A 115 17.36 -10.05 13.32
CA THR A 115 16.64 -9.14 14.20
C THR A 115 16.28 -7.86 13.48
N LEU A 116 15.01 -7.53 13.44
CA LEU A 116 14.48 -6.30 12.89
C LEU A 116 13.97 -5.41 14.02
N PHE A 117 14.09 -4.10 13.84
CA PHE A 117 13.54 -3.11 14.75
C PHE A 117 12.66 -2.11 14.00
N ASP A 118 11.69 -1.53 14.69
CA ASP A 118 10.85 -0.47 14.14
C ASP A 118 11.67 0.82 13.97
N PRO A 119 11.68 1.48 12.81
CA PRO A 119 12.52 2.65 12.57
C PRO A 119 12.09 3.90 13.35
N ILE A 120 10.88 3.91 13.92
CA ILE A 120 10.33 5.02 14.72
C ILE A 120 10.39 4.64 16.19
N GLU A 121 9.85 3.49 16.55
CA GLU A 121 9.82 2.97 17.91
C GLU A 121 10.92 1.92 18.10
N THR A 122 12.16 2.37 18.10
CA THR A 122 13.38 1.52 18.01
C THR A 122 13.54 0.49 19.12
N TRP A 123 12.76 0.58 20.20
CA TRP A 123 12.68 -0.45 21.26
C TRP A 123 11.82 -1.65 20.86
N LYS A 124 11.00 -1.52 19.81
CA LYS A 124 10.25 -2.64 19.25
C LYS A 124 11.16 -3.40 18.31
N GLU A 125 11.59 -4.58 18.75
CA GLU A 125 12.40 -5.49 17.96
C GLU A 125 11.83 -6.88 17.93
N CYS A 126 12.10 -7.62 16.87
CA CYS A 126 11.71 -9.01 16.73
C CYS A 126 12.80 -9.78 15.98
N THR A 127 13.13 -10.97 16.50
CA THR A 127 14.09 -11.87 15.83
C THR A 127 13.34 -12.97 15.10
N TYR A 128 13.60 -13.09 13.82
CA TYR A 128 13.05 -14.11 12.93
C TYR A 128 14.08 -15.20 12.72
N VAL A 129 13.79 -16.38 13.19
CA VAL A 129 14.60 -17.60 12.99
C VAL A 129 13.97 -18.47 11.91
N ASN A 130 14.74 -19.39 11.33
CA ASN A 130 14.26 -20.30 10.28
C ASN A 130 13.54 -19.57 9.15
N SER A 131 14.03 -18.41 8.79
CA SER A 131 13.39 -17.52 7.84
C SER A 131 14.19 -17.38 6.55
N THR A 132 13.51 -16.92 5.50
CA THR A 132 14.13 -16.57 4.22
C THR A 132 13.84 -15.12 3.88
N ALA A 133 14.78 -14.44 3.23
CA ALA A 133 14.61 -13.05 2.78
C ALA A 133 14.60 -12.97 1.27
N ARG A 134 13.61 -12.27 0.71
CA ARG A 134 13.53 -11.99 -0.72
C ARG A 134 13.52 -10.49 -0.96
N CYS A 135 14.47 -9.99 -1.76
CA CYS A 135 14.42 -8.61 -2.23
C CYS A 135 13.19 -8.41 -3.14
N ILE A 136 12.34 -7.47 -2.78
CA ILE A 136 11.12 -7.16 -3.54
C ILE A 136 11.27 -5.94 -4.46
N SER A 137 12.45 -5.29 -4.44
CA SER A 137 12.79 -4.22 -5.36
C SER A 137 13.08 -4.78 -6.75
N THR A 138 12.43 -4.21 -7.77
CA THR A 138 12.62 -4.61 -9.17
C THR A 138 13.18 -3.43 -9.96
N PRO A 139 14.28 -3.59 -10.72
CA PRO A 139 14.80 -2.53 -11.56
C PRO A 139 13.84 -2.24 -12.71
N ILE A 140 13.49 -0.99 -12.91
CA ILE A 140 12.63 -0.52 -14.01
C ILE A 140 13.46 0.13 -15.11
N TYR A 141 14.48 0.90 -14.72
CA TYR A 141 15.43 1.53 -15.61
C TYR A 141 16.85 1.25 -15.17
N GLU A 142 17.73 0.95 -16.13
CA GLU A 142 19.18 0.84 -15.93
C GLU A 142 19.89 1.65 -17.02
N ASN A 143 20.83 2.51 -16.62
CA ASN A 143 21.57 3.37 -17.53
C ASN A 143 20.70 4.15 -18.53
N GLY A 144 19.56 4.68 -18.06
CA GLY A 144 18.60 5.44 -18.87
C GLY A 144 17.72 4.59 -19.79
N LYS A 145 17.88 3.27 -19.79
CA LYS A 145 17.04 2.36 -20.59
C LYS A 145 16.04 1.64 -19.71
N ARG A 146 14.80 1.53 -20.18
CA ARG A 146 13.78 0.73 -19.52
C ARG A 146 14.12 -0.75 -19.67
N VAL A 147 14.30 -1.46 -18.55
CA VAL A 147 14.60 -2.90 -18.49
C VAL A 147 13.39 -3.73 -18.06
N TYR A 148 12.36 -3.09 -17.53
CA TYR A 148 11.14 -3.76 -17.06
C TYR A 148 10.05 -3.76 -18.15
N THR A 149 9.48 -4.93 -18.41
CA THR A 149 8.26 -5.09 -19.23
C THR A 149 7.06 -5.21 -18.30
N SER A 150 6.09 -4.30 -18.44
CA SER A 150 4.88 -4.35 -17.64
C SER A 150 4.07 -5.62 -17.98
N PRO A 151 3.69 -6.41 -16.98
CA PRO A 151 2.86 -7.59 -17.20
C PRO A 151 1.45 -7.17 -17.64
N ASN A 152 0.72 -8.08 -18.24
CA ASN A 152 -0.69 -7.86 -18.56
C ASN A 152 -1.57 -7.95 -17.31
N LEU A 153 -2.82 -7.51 -17.41
CA LEU A 153 -3.75 -7.44 -16.28
C LEU A 153 -4.01 -8.81 -15.62
N ALA A 154 -4.06 -9.88 -16.41
CA ALA A 154 -4.29 -11.22 -15.86
C ALA A 154 -3.11 -11.68 -14.99
N ASP A 155 -1.89 -11.42 -15.42
CA ASP A 155 -0.67 -11.71 -14.66
C ASP A 155 -0.57 -10.86 -13.39
N ILE A 156 -0.93 -9.58 -13.47
CA ILE A 156 -1.00 -8.69 -12.29
C ILE A 156 -1.99 -9.24 -11.25
N ARG A 157 -3.18 -9.64 -11.68
CA ARG A 157 -4.19 -10.24 -10.79
C ARG A 157 -3.73 -11.55 -10.17
N LYS A 158 -3.10 -12.42 -10.97
CA LYS A 158 -2.53 -13.68 -10.47
C LYS A 158 -1.44 -13.43 -9.43
N PHE A 159 -0.54 -12.50 -9.71
CA PHE A 159 0.51 -12.08 -8.78
C PHE A 159 -0.08 -11.52 -7.48
N CYS A 160 -1.03 -10.60 -7.56
CA CYS A 160 -1.71 -10.03 -6.40
C CYS A 160 -2.34 -11.13 -5.53
N LYS A 161 -3.11 -12.05 -6.13
CA LYS A 161 -3.73 -13.17 -5.42
C LYS A 161 -2.68 -14.05 -4.73
N ALA A 162 -1.57 -14.35 -5.40
CA ALA A 162 -0.49 -15.14 -4.83
C ALA A 162 0.16 -14.40 -3.63
N GLN A 163 0.42 -13.10 -3.74
CA GLN A 163 1.02 -12.33 -2.65
C GLN A 163 0.07 -12.21 -1.44
N VAL A 164 -1.22 -11.95 -1.66
CA VAL A 164 -2.23 -11.95 -0.58
C VAL A 164 -2.31 -13.32 0.10
N GLY A 165 -2.11 -14.41 -0.64
CA GLY A 165 -2.04 -15.76 -0.10
C GLY A 165 -0.89 -16.02 0.88
N THR A 166 0.19 -15.22 0.78
CA THR A 166 1.32 -15.31 1.74
C THR A 166 1.06 -14.57 3.06
N LEU A 167 0.05 -13.73 3.13
CA LEU A 167 -0.28 -13.01 4.36
C LEU A 167 -1.02 -13.91 5.35
N TRP A 168 -0.84 -13.65 6.63
CA TRP A 168 -1.60 -14.25 7.73
C TRP A 168 -3.06 -13.82 7.68
N ASP A 169 -3.96 -14.64 8.18
CA ASP A 169 -5.40 -14.35 8.16
C ASP A 169 -5.75 -13.15 9.03
N GLU A 170 -5.01 -12.95 10.11
CA GLU A 170 -5.16 -11.81 11.02
C GLU A 170 -4.89 -10.46 10.33
N VAL A 171 -3.94 -10.41 9.40
CA VAL A 171 -3.63 -9.21 8.60
C VAL A 171 -4.72 -8.92 7.57
N LYS A 172 -5.43 -9.96 7.12
CA LYS A 172 -6.48 -9.87 6.09
C LYS A 172 -7.87 -9.54 6.63
N ARG A 173 -8.04 -9.35 7.94
CA ARG A 173 -9.34 -9.00 8.54
C ARG A 173 -9.80 -7.64 8.07
N PHE A 174 -11.11 -7.50 7.82
CA PHE A 174 -11.72 -6.20 7.48
C PHE A 174 -11.81 -5.28 8.69
N GLU A 175 -12.03 -5.85 9.87
CA GLU A 175 -12.10 -5.11 11.13
C GLU A 175 -10.89 -5.51 12.00
N ASN A 176 -10.24 -4.50 12.55
CA ASN A 176 -9.08 -4.65 13.44
C ASN A 176 -8.01 -5.61 12.85
N PRO A 177 -7.49 -5.35 11.64
CA PRO A 177 -6.39 -6.14 11.12
C PRO A 177 -5.19 -6.04 12.05
N HIS A 178 -4.44 -7.13 12.18
CA HIS A 178 -3.15 -7.09 12.86
C HIS A 178 -2.18 -6.21 12.06
N ARG A 179 -1.48 -5.32 12.75
CA ARG A 179 -0.48 -4.40 12.18
C ARG A 179 0.91 -4.73 12.68
#